data_c95fc0cb65d2850d11f8f81f3034dc94
#
_entry.id   c95fc0cb65d2850d11f8f81f3034dc94
#
_cell.length_a   1.000
_cell.length_b   1.000
_cell.length_c   1.000
_cell.angle_alpha   90.00
_cell.angle_beta   90.00
_cell.angle_gamma   90.00
#
_symmetry.space_group_name_H-M   'P 1'
#
loop_
_entity.id
_entity.type
_entity.pdbx_description
1 polymer ?
#
loop_
_entity_poly.entity_id
_entity_poly.type
_entity_poly.pdbx_seq_one_letter_code
_entity_poly.pdbx_strand_id
1 'polypeptide(L)'
;EVSGLGDVYKRQIVGDPGTKPVGLCGSGIIDVISELYICGIINPKGKFIREGKRIKHDKYGMGSYILAFEEEAGSVKDVEITEVDIDNFIRAKGAIFSAIRTMLTSLDFDVSMIDDVYVAGGIGSGINMQNAVNIGMFPDIPIEKFHYIGNSSLTGAYLMLLSTPAEKKTYELASNMTYMELSTVPIYMDEFVGACFIPHTDTSMFPTVMEEVQNR
;
A
#
# COMPACT_ATOMS: atom_id res chain seq x y z
N GLU A 1 9.19 -7.10 27.59
CA GLU A 1 9.68 -6.06 26.68
C GLU A 1 9.60 -6.59 25.27
N VAL A 2 8.68 -6.05 24.48
CA VAL A 2 8.70 -6.30 23.04
C VAL A 2 9.80 -5.43 22.45
N SER A 3 11.03 -5.93 22.49
CA SER A 3 12.21 -5.33 21.89
C SER A 3 12.21 -5.42 20.35
N GLY A 4 11.06 -5.59 19.73
CA GLY A 4 10.91 -5.85 18.30
C GLY A 4 10.23 -4.77 17.49
N LEU A 5 9.75 -3.69 18.08
CA LEU A 5 9.49 -2.45 17.35
C LEU A 5 10.81 -1.70 17.28
N GLY A 6 11.78 -2.39 16.70
CA GLY A 6 13.06 -1.85 16.37
C GLY A 6 12.83 -0.60 15.56
N ASP A 7 13.44 0.43 16.00
CA ASP A 7 13.59 1.70 15.34
C ASP A 7 12.38 2.63 15.36
N VAL A 8 12.14 3.14 16.55
CA VAL A 8 11.65 4.51 16.77
C VAL A 8 12.34 5.55 15.85
N TYR A 9 13.48 5.19 15.26
CA TYR A 9 14.30 6.04 14.39
C TYR A 9 13.77 6.22 12.96
N LYS A 10 12.78 5.45 12.53
CA LYS A 10 12.24 5.56 11.16
C LYS A 10 10.96 6.37 11.03
N ARG A 11 10.41 6.89 12.12
CA ARG A 11 9.26 7.80 12.03
C ARG A 11 9.72 9.16 11.53
N GLN A 12 9.47 9.44 10.26
CA GLN A 12 9.72 10.77 9.70
C GLN A 12 8.48 11.64 9.86
N ILE A 13 8.66 12.81 10.46
CA ILE A 13 7.64 13.85 10.51
C ILE A 13 7.83 14.72 9.27
N VAL A 14 6.79 14.79 8.43
CA VAL A 14 6.79 15.66 7.25
C VAL A 14 6.54 17.10 7.72
N GLY A 15 7.48 17.99 7.45
CA GLY A 15 7.42 19.39 7.85
C GLY A 15 8.77 19.94 8.29
N ASP A 16 8.76 21.15 8.83
CA ASP A 16 9.96 21.81 9.35
C ASP A 16 10.52 21.10 10.60
N PRO A 17 11.83 21.21 10.87
CA PRO A 17 12.44 20.68 12.09
C PRO A 17 11.72 21.18 13.35
N GLY A 18 11.26 20.26 14.20
CA GLY A 18 10.51 20.55 15.41
C GLY A 18 8.98 20.54 15.25
N THR A 19 8.46 20.30 14.06
CA THR A 19 7.02 20.08 13.87
C THR A 19 6.59 18.81 14.60
N LYS A 20 5.48 18.89 15.33
CA LYS A 20 4.87 17.74 15.98
C LYS A 20 3.90 17.02 15.00
N PRO A 21 3.80 15.68 15.06
CA PRO A 21 2.89 14.93 14.21
C PRO A 21 1.43 15.24 14.57
N VAL A 22 0.59 15.41 13.55
CA VAL A 22 -0.86 15.65 13.71
C VAL A 22 -1.73 14.55 13.07
N GLY A 23 -1.10 13.63 12.33
CA GLY A 23 -1.78 12.53 11.63
C GLY A 23 -0.81 11.69 10.80
N LEU A 24 -1.36 10.76 10.01
CA LEU A 24 -0.65 9.90 9.09
C LEU A 24 -0.86 10.38 7.64
N CYS A 25 0.22 10.41 6.87
CA CYS A 25 0.11 10.56 5.41
C CYS A 25 -0.20 9.18 4.76
N GLY A 26 -0.64 9.21 3.49
CA GLY A 26 -1.03 7.98 2.78
C GLY A 26 0.09 6.94 2.68
N SER A 27 1.34 7.35 2.40
CA SER A 27 2.50 6.46 2.40
C SER A 27 2.82 5.93 3.80
N GLY A 28 2.69 6.77 4.82
CA GLY A 28 2.89 6.36 6.22
C GLY A 28 1.89 5.31 6.70
N ILE A 29 0.66 5.27 6.17
CA ILE A 29 -0.31 4.20 6.45
C ILE A 29 0.22 2.86 5.92
N ILE A 30 0.78 2.84 4.70
CA ILE A 30 1.38 1.65 4.10
C ILE A 30 2.50 1.11 4.98
N ASP A 31 3.41 2.00 5.38
CA ASP A 31 4.57 1.63 6.20
C ASP A 31 4.14 1.08 7.56
N VAL A 32 3.19 1.75 8.22
CA VAL A 32 2.70 1.31 9.54
C VAL A 32 2.01 -0.05 9.45
N ILE A 33 1.13 -0.28 8.47
CA ILE A 33 0.43 -1.56 8.32
C ILE A 33 1.43 -2.68 8.00
N SER A 34 2.42 -2.42 7.12
CA SER A 34 3.49 -3.37 6.82
C SER A 34 4.26 -3.77 8.07
N GLU A 35 4.76 -2.79 8.84
CA GLU A 35 5.52 -3.07 10.06
C GLU A 35 4.68 -3.80 11.13
N LEU A 36 3.42 -3.41 11.32
CA LEU A 36 2.53 -4.08 12.27
C LEU A 36 2.29 -5.54 11.87
N TYR A 37 2.18 -5.83 10.57
CA TYR A 37 2.01 -7.19 10.06
C TYR A 37 3.28 -8.02 10.18
N ILE A 38 4.40 -7.51 9.67
CA ILE A 38 5.70 -8.22 9.70
C ILE A 38 6.15 -8.49 11.14
N CYS A 39 5.89 -7.56 12.08
CA CYS A 39 6.17 -7.77 13.50
C CYS A 39 5.13 -8.67 14.22
N GLY A 40 4.13 -9.19 13.52
CA GLY A 40 3.09 -10.05 14.10
C GLY A 40 2.26 -9.35 15.18
N ILE A 41 2.04 -8.04 15.06
CA ILE A 41 1.17 -7.25 15.95
C ILE A 41 -0.26 -7.32 15.47
N ILE A 42 -0.47 -7.33 14.17
CA ILE A 42 -1.76 -7.60 13.54
C ILE A 42 -1.75 -8.92 12.78
N ASN A 43 -2.92 -9.54 12.68
CA ASN A 43 -3.12 -10.74 11.86
C ASN A 43 -3.40 -10.36 10.38
N PRO A 44 -3.49 -11.34 9.45
CA PRO A 44 -3.82 -11.07 8.04
C PRO A 44 -5.13 -10.31 7.80
N LYS A 45 -6.03 -10.26 8.77
CA LYS A 45 -7.28 -9.48 8.71
C LYS A 45 -7.14 -8.06 9.28
N GLY A 46 -5.92 -7.66 9.65
CA GLY A 46 -5.66 -6.34 10.24
C GLY A 46 -6.14 -6.18 11.68
N LYS A 47 -6.39 -7.29 12.41
CA LYS A 47 -6.79 -7.25 13.82
C LYS A 47 -5.59 -7.35 14.74
N PHE A 48 -5.55 -6.55 15.80
CA PHE A 48 -4.50 -6.62 16.80
C PHE A 48 -4.58 -7.96 17.56
N ILE A 49 -3.43 -8.64 17.65
CA ILE A 49 -3.30 -9.95 18.30
C ILE A 49 -2.28 -9.95 19.43
N ARG A 50 -1.72 -8.78 19.74
CA ARG A 50 -0.81 -8.57 20.89
C ARG A 50 -1.33 -7.45 21.77
N GLU A 51 -0.87 -7.44 23.00
CA GLU A 51 -1.09 -6.37 23.97
C GLU A 51 0.20 -5.54 24.15
N GLY A 52 0.06 -4.29 24.56
CA GLY A 52 1.21 -3.42 24.82
C GLY A 52 0.80 -1.98 25.11
N LYS A 53 1.75 -1.17 25.57
CA LYS A 53 1.52 0.24 25.95
C LYS A 53 0.95 1.11 24.81
N ARG A 54 1.22 0.72 23.55
CA ARG A 54 0.78 1.44 22.36
C ARG A 54 -0.50 0.87 21.75
N ILE A 55 -1.02 -0.24 22.30
CA ILE A 55 -2.26 -0.86 21.82
C ILE A 55 -3.37 -0.53 22.82
N LYS A 56 -4.42 0.11 22.32
CA LYS A 56 -5.63 0.42 23.08
C LYS A 56 -6.82 -0.30 22.48
N HIS A 57 -7.79 -0.59 23.31
CA HIS A 57 -9.10 -1.09 22.90
C HIS A 57 -10.17 -0.12 23.37
N ASP A 58 -11.11 0.17 22.51
CA ASP A 58 -12.27 0.99 22.85
C ASP A 58 -13.31 0.16 23.65
N LYS A 59 -14.41 0.81 24.05
CA LYS A 59 -15.49 0.16 24.80
C LYS A 59 -16.21 -0.95 24.02
N TYR A 60 -15.98 -1.07 22.72
CA TYR A 60 -16.53 -2.11 21.85
C TYR A 60 -15.50 -3.19 21.52
N GLY A 61 -14.29 -3.10 22.08
CA GLY A 61 -13.19 -4.03 21.82
C GLY A 61 -12.44 -3.76 20.51
N MET A 62 -12.67 -2.60 19.86
CA MET A 62 -11.95 -2.21 18.66
C MET A 62 -10.54 -1.73 19.01
N GLY A 63 -9.54 -2.36 18.41
CA GLY A 63 -8.14 -2.03 18.66
C GLY A 63 -7.66 -0.77 17.92
N SER A 64 -6.68 -0.10 18.52
CA SER A 64 -5.89 0.96 17.87
C SER A 64 -4.43 0.90 18.30
N TYR A 65 -3.52 1.36 17.44
CA TYR A 65 -2.09 1.48 17.73
C TYR A 65 -1.68 2.94 17.75
N ILE A 66 -1.06 3.36 18.87
CA ILE A 66 -0.62 4.74 19.10
C ILE A 66 0.75 4.95 18.47
N LEU A 67 0.81 5.83 17.50
CA LEU A 67 2.05 6.25 16.84
C LEU A 67 2.77 7.37 17.59
N ALA A 68 2.00 8.36 18.07
CA ALA A 68 2.51 9.40 18.95
C ALA A 68 1.47 9.65 20.05
N PHE A 69 1.94 9.69 21.30
CA PHE A 69 1.09 10.08 22.43
C PHE A 69 0.76 11.58 22.36
N GLU A 70 -0.29 12.02 23.06
CA GLU A 70 -0.75 13.40 23.12
C GLU A 70 0.39 14.39 23.42
N GLU A 71 1.29 14.04 24.33
CA GLU A 71 2.44 14.89 24.71
C GLU A 71 3.44 15.07 23.56
N GLU A 72 3.56 14.09 22.69
CA GLU A 72 4.42 14.07 21.50
C GLU A 72 3.72 14.67 20.28
N ALA A 73 2.39 14.65 20.26
CA ALA A 73 1.57 15.08 19.14
C ALA A 73 1.39 16.60 19.08
N GLY A 74 1.12 17.12 17.90
CA GLY A 74 0.71 18.50 17.67
C GLY A 74 -0.80 18.73 17.79
N SER A 75 -1.53 17.75 18.30
CA SER A 75 -2.96 17.75 18.53
C SER A 75 -3.27 17.47 20.00
N VAL A 76 -4.51 17.68 20.42
CA VAL A 76 -5.02 17.37 21.76
C VAL A 76 -5.41 15.89 21.93
N LYS A 77 -4.91 15.02 21.06
CA LYS A 77 -5.19 13.58 21.06
C LYS A 77 -3.96 12.82 20.56
N ASP A 78 -3.88 11.57 20.94
CA ASP A 78 -2.91 10.65 20.35
C ASP A 78 -3.06 10.58 18.83
N VAL A 79 -1.94 10.42 18.14
CA VAL A 79 -1.93 10.04 16.71
C VAL A 79 -1.94 8.53 16.68
N GLU A 80 -3.02 7.94 16.18
CA GLU A 80 -3.23 6.49 16.18
C GLU A 80 -3.76 5.98 14.84
N ILE A 81 -3.62 4.70 14.60
CA ILE A 81 -4.29 3.96 13.53
C ILE A 81 -5.21 2.92 14.16
N THR A 82 -6.47 2.90 13.71
CA THR A 82 -7.49 1.99 14.23
C THR A 82 -7.66 0.76 13.32
N GLU A 83 -8.23 -0.32 13.86
CA GLU A 83 -8.63 -1.48 13.04
C GLU A 83 -9.60 -1.11 11.91
N VAL A 84 -10.40 -0.06 12.09
CA VAL A 84 -11.30 0.45 11.03
C VAL A 84 -10.52 1.06 9.89
N ASP A 85 -9.48 1.85 10.21
CA ASP A 85 -8.60 2.44 9.21
C ASP A 85 -7.85 1.37 8.43
N ILE A 86 -7.35 0.35 9.15
CA ILE A 86 -6.67 -0.81 8.56
C ILE A 86 -7.61 -1.59 7.64
N ASP A 87 -8.86 -1.87 8.05
CA ASP A 87 -9.86 -2.57 7.23
C ASP A 87 -10.19 -1.80 5.95
N ASN A 88 -10.40 -0.48 6.06
CA ASN A 88 -10.62 0.37 4.90
C ASN A 88 -9.43 0.35 3.94
N PHE A 89 -8.21 0.37 4.49
CA PHE A 89 -6.99 0.31 3.70
C PHE A 89 -6.81 -1.06 3.02
N ILE A 90 -7.10 -2.17 3.72
CA ILE A 90 -7.06 -3.53 3.16
C ILE A 90 -8.00 -3.64 1.95
N ARG A 91 -9.19 -3.06 2.01
CA ARG A 91 -10.11 -3.02 0.86
C ARG A 91 -9.55 -2.22 -0.31
N ALA A 92 -8.94 -1.08 -0.03
CA ALA A 92 -8.33 -0.24 -1.07
C ALA A 92 -7.16 -0.96 -1.77
N LYS A 93 -6.23 -1.56 -1.00
CA LYS A 93 -5.12 -2.32 -1.57
C LYS A 93 -5.62 -3.59 -2.28
N GLY A 94 -6.67 -4.23 -1.75
CA GLY A 94 -7.32 -5.38 -2.36
C GLY A 94 -7.86 -5.06 -3.75
N ALA A 95 -8.50 -3.90 -3.93
CA ALA A 95 -8.97 -3.44 -5.23
C ALA A 95 -7.83 -3.22 -6.23
N ILE A 96 -6.68 -2.69 -5.78
CA ILE A 96 -5.50 -2.49 -6.63
C ILE A 96 -4.93 -3.84 -7.07
N PHE A 97 -4.66 -4.74 -6.12
CA PHE A 97 -4.06 -6.03 -6.42
C PHE A 97 -4.97 -6.91 -7.29
N SER A 98 -6.26 -6.99 -6.95
CA SER A 98 -7.23 -7.77 -7.74
C SER A 98 -7.37 -7.25 -9.17
N ALA A 99 -7.30 -5.94 -9.39
CA ALA A 99 -7.32 -5.36 -10.73
C ALA A 99 -6.08 -5.80 -11.53
N ILE A 100 -4.88 -5.76 -10.93
CA ILE A 100 -3.64 -6.23 -11.56
C ILE A 100 -3.75 -7.72 -11.90
N ARG A 101 -4.15 -8.55 -10.95
CA ARG A 101 -4.31 -10.00 -11.13
C ARG A 101 -5.33 -10.34 -12.22
N THR A 102 -6.48 -9.71 -12.16
CA THR A 102 -7.55 -9.91 -13.15
C THR A 102 -7.08 -9.55 -14.56
N MET A 103 -6.37 -8.42 -14.70
CA MET A 103 -5.81 -7.99 -15.97
C MET A 103 -4.80 -9.02 -16.52
N LEU A 104 -3.83 -9.42 -15.70
CA LEU A 104 -2.82 -10.41 -16.13
C LEU A 104 -3.46 -11.74 -16.52
N THR A 105 -4.36 -12.28 -15.69
CA THR A 105 -5.04 -13.55 -15.95
C THR A 105 -5.91 -13.47 -17.20
N SER A 106 -6.58 -12.35 -17.46
CA SER A 106 -7.41 -12.16 -18.65
C SER A 106 -6.59 -12.10 -19.95
N LEU A 107 -5.30 -11.87 -19.85
CA LEU A 107 -4.35 -11.81 -20.97
C LEU A 107 -3.47 -13.07 -21.05
N ASP A 108 -3.72 -14.08 -20.19
CA ASP A 108 -2.90 -15.27 -20.02
C ASP A 108 -1.44 -14.94 -19.65
N PHE A 109 -1.23 -13.85 -18.89
CA PHE A 109 0.08 -13.44 -18.39
C PHE A 109 0.28 -13.90 -16.96
N ASP A 110 1.45 -14.47 -16.70
CA ASP A 110 1.94 -14.77 -15.36
C ASP A 110 2.69 -13.56 -14.77
N VAL A 111 2.69 -13.42 -13.44
CA VAL A 111 3.40 -12.35 -12.72
C VAL A 111 4.89 -12.34 -13.05
N SER A 112 5.50 -13.51 -13.31
CA SER A 112 6.91 -13.64 -13.70
C SER A 112 7.23 -12.99 -15.05
N MET A 113 6.23 -12.76 -15.90
CA MET A 113 6.38 -12.12 -17.21
C MET A 113 6.43 -10.59 -17.12
N ILE A 114 6.27 -10.02 -15.92
CA ILE A 114 6.39 -8.57 -15.72
C ILE A 114 7.86 -8.18 -15.78
N ASP A 115 8.22 -7.35 -16.76
CA ASP A 115 9.55 -6.76 -16.87
C ASP A 115 9.71 -5.54 -15.97
N ASP A 116 8.76 -4.59 -16.09
CA ASP A 116 8.77 -3.32 -15.35
C ASP A 116 7.37 -2.92 -14.87
N VAL A 117 7.32 -2.26 -13.72
CA VAL A 117 6.11 -1.65 -13.15
C VAL A 117 6.34 -0.16 -12.97
N TYR A 118 5.60 0.67 -13.69
CA TYR A 118 5.67 2.12 -13.58
C TYR A 118 4.60 2.64 -12.64
N VAL A 119 5.04 3.22 -11.53
CA VAL A 119 4.15 3.81 -10.50
C VAL A 119 4.10 5.32 -10.69
N ALA A 120 2.91 5.84 -10.98
CA ALA A 120 2.67 7.26 -11.20
C ALA A 120 1.76 7.85 -10.13
N GLY A 121 1.84 9.17 -9.94
CA GLY A 121 0.96 9.93 -9.05
C GLY A 121 1.66 10.50 -7.83
N GLY A 122 1.01 11.45 -7.15
CA GLY A 122 1.61 12.20 -6.03
C GLY A 122 1.94 11.34 -4.80
N ILE A 123 1.17 10.30 -4.53
CA ILE A 123 1.40 9.40 -3.38
C ILE A 123 2.63 8.51 -3.65
N GLY A 124 2.87 8.11 -4.90
CA GLY A 124 3.95 7.20 -5.28
C GLY A 124 5.35 7.67 -4.89
N SER A 125 5.59 9.00 -4.81
CA SER A 125 6.90 9.55 -4.43
C SER A 125 7.34 9.21 -3.00
N GLY A 126 6.39 8.91 -2.13
CA GLY A 126 6.64 8.58 -0.73
C GLY A 126 6.39 7.11 -0.37
N ILE A 127 5.99 6.26 -1.32
CA ILE A 127 5.73 4.84 -1.05
C ILE A 127 7.05 4.09 -0.95
N ASN A 128 7.23 3.37 0.15
CA ASN A 128 8.20 2.29 0.23
C ASN A 128 7.64 1.07 -0.51
N MET A 129 8.24 0.72 -1.66
CA MET A 129 7.74 -0.37 -2.50
C MET A 129 7.79 -1.72 -1.80
N GLN A 130 8.81 -2.00 -0.97
CA GLN A 130 8.86 -3.22 -0.18
C GLN A 130 7.66 -3.31 0.77
N ASN A 131 7.33 -2.22 1.47
CA ASN A 131 6.18 -2.18 2.36
C ASN A 131 4.85 -2.37 1.59
N ALA A 132 4.75 -1.82 0.38
CA ALA A 132 3.59 -2.00 -0.48
C ALA A 132 3.43 -3.46 -0.97
N VAL A 133 4.54 -4.15 -1.24
CA VAL A 133 4.55 -5.60 -1.54
C VAL A 133 4.21 -6.40 -0.28
N ASN A 134 4.79 -6.06 0.88
CA ASN A 134 4.57 -6.76 2.15
C ASN A 134 3.08 -6.80 2.55
N ILE A 135 2.34 -5.74 2.25
CA ILE A 135 0.89 -5.72 2.51
C ILE A 135 0.06 -6.32 1.38
N GLY A 136 0.68 -6.74 0.27
CA GLY A 136 0.00 -7.30 -0.90
C GLY A 136 -0.77 -6.25 -1.72
N MET A 137 -0.25 -5.02 -1.82
CA MET A 137 -0.79 -4.01 -2.72
C MET A 137 -0.29 -4.23 -4.15
N PHE A 138 0.96 -4.66 -4.30
CA PHE A 138 1.60 -5.02 -5.56
C PHE A 138 2.07 -6.47 -5.54
N PRO A 139 2.26 -7.10 -6.71
CA PRO A 139 2.81 -8.45 -6.81
C PRO A 139 4.20 -8.56 -6.17
N ASP A 140 4.51 -9.75 -5.63
CA ASP A 140 5.82 -10.07 -5.07
C ASP A 140 6.82 -10.35 -6.19
N ILE A 141 7.41 -9.28 -6.71
CA ILE A 141 8.46 -9.27 -7.74
C ILE A 141 9.65 -8.46 -7.25
N PRO A 142 10.84 -8.61 -7.86
CA PRO A 142 12.03 -7.86 -7.48
C PRO A 142 11.77 -6.35 -7.46
N ILE A 143 12.20 -5.68 -6.38
CA ILE A 143 11.90 -4.26 -6.14
C ILE A 143 12.52 -3.36 -7.21
N GLU A 144 13.63 -3.75 -7.81
CA GLU A 144 14.28 -3.05 -8.92
C GLU A 144 13.43 -2.95 -10.20
N LYS A 145 12.38 -3.75 -10.32
CA LYS A 145 11.41 -3.64 -11.43
C LYS A 145 10.39 -2.52 -11.25
N PHE A 146 10.32 -1.91 -10.06
CA PHE A 146 9.39 -0.81 -9.79
C PHE A 146 10.06 0.54 -10.06
N HIS A 147 9.44 1.33 -10.93
CA HIS A 147 9.93 2.65 -11.35
C HIS A 147 8.90 3.72 -10.99
N TYR A 148 9.28 4.64 -10.11
CA TYR A 148 8.45 5.80 -9.83
C TYR A 148 8.69 6.90 -10.88
N ILE A 149 7.64 7.31 -11.59
CA ILE A 149 7.72 8.25 -12.72
C ILE A 149 7.07 9.61 -12.46
N GLY A 150 6.74 9.92 -11.22
CA GLY A 150 6.17 11.20 -10.83
C GLY A 150 4.71 11.40 -11.26
N ASN A 151 4.31 12.65 -11.43
CA ASN A 151 2.98 12.99 -11.94
C ASN A 151 2.95 12.90 -13.47
N SER A 152 2.76 11.69 -13.99
CA SER A 152 2.77 11.44 -15.45
C SER A 152 1.64 12.15 -16.19
N SER A 153 0.49 12.38 -15.54
CA SER A 153 -0.63 13.13 -16.13
C SER A 153 -0.26 14.58 -16.38
N LEU A 154 0.38 15.24 -15.41
CA LEU A 154 0.86 16.61 -15.57
C LEU A 154 1.96 16.69 -16.62
N THR A 155 2.92 15.76 -16.57
CA THR A 155 4.01 15.69 -17.56
C THR A 155 3.48 15.47 -18.97
N GLY A 156 2.51 14.56 -19.14
CA GLY A 156 1.86 14.32 -20.42
C GLY A 156 1.14 15.54 -20.96
N ALA A 157 0.34 16.21 -20.12
CA ALA A 157 -0.36 17.44 -20.49
C ALA A 157 0.63 18.55 -20.92
N TYR A 158 1.73 18.69 -20.18
CA TYR A 158 2.79 19.67 -20.51
C TYR A 158 3.46 19.35 -21.85
N LEU A 159 3.77 18.08 -22.12
CA LEU A 159 4.34 17.65 -23.40
C LEU A 159 3.39 17.90 -24.58
N MET A 160 2.08 17.66 -24.39
CA MET A 160 1.08 17.94 -25.43
C MET A 160 0.99 19.44 -25.75
N LEU A 161 1.12 20.32 -24.76
CA LEU A 161 1.11 21.77 -24.97
C LEU A 161 2.35 22.26 -25.73
N LEU A 162 3.49 21.61 -25.55
CA LEU A 162 4.77 22.04 -26.14
C LEU A 162 5.06 21.40 -27.50
N SER A 163 4.37 20.32 -27.88
CA SER A 163 4.77 19.50 -29.02
C SER A 163 3.55 18.92 -29.75
N THR A 164 3.25 19.45 -30.94
CA THR A 164 2.20 18.88 -31.81
C THR A 164 2.44 17.40 -32.16
N PRO A 165 3.69 16.93 -32.40
CA PRO A 165 3.92 15.49 -32.53
C PRO A 165 3.57 14.68 -31.27
N ALA A 166 3.86 15.18 -30.07
CA ALA A 166 3.49 14.51 -28.82
C ALA A 166 1.97 14.46 -28.63
N GLU A 167 1.28 15.56 -28.96
CA GLU A 167 -0.20 15.61 -28.94
C GLU A 167 -0.78 14.54 -29.85
N LYS A 168 -0.36 14.49 -31.11
CA LYS A 168 -0.82 13.48 -32.09
C LYS A 168 -0.57 12.07 -31.60
N LYS A 169 0.63 11.80 -31.07
CA LYS A 169 0.98 10.48 -30.52
C LYS A 169 0.13 10.07 -29.33
N THR A 170 -0.22 11.03 -28.47
CA THR A 170 -1.12 10.78 -27.32
C THR A 170 -2.51 10.38 -27.78
N TYR A 171 -3.09 11.06 -28.78
CA TYR A 171 -4.40 10.66 -29.34
C TYR A 171 -4.33 9.29 -30.03
N GLU A 172 -3.27 9.01 -30.77
CA GLU A 172 -3.05 7.69 -31.36
C GLU A 172 -3.00 6.57 -30.30
N LEU A 173 -2.24 6.78 -29.22
CA LEU A 173 -2.17 5.83 -28.11
C LEU A 173 -3.54 5.66 -27.47
N ALA A 174 -4.23 6.75 -27.14
CA ALA A 174 -5.55 6.69 -26.49
C ALA A 174 -6.58 5.94 -27.36
N SER A 175 -6.54 6.08 -28.69
CA SER A 175 -7.45 5.38 -29.59
C SER A 175 -7.19 3.88 -29.69
N ASN A 176 -6.00 3.43 -29.30
CA ASN A 176 -5.61 2.01 -29.30
C ASN A 176 -5.72 1.36 -27.91
N MET A 177 -6.12 2.12 -26.88
CA MET A 177 -6.32 1.55 -25.53
C MET A 177 -7.59 0.71 -25.48
N THR A 178 -7.47 -0.47 -24.87
CA THR A 178 -8.62 -1.34 -24.60
C THR A 178 -9.08 -1.12 -23.16
N TYR A 179 -10.39 -0.89 -22.99
CA TYR A 179 -11.02 -0.78 -21.69
C TYR A 179 -11.48 -2.18 -21.21
N MET A 180 -11.15 -2.52 -19.97
CA MET A 180 -11.63 -3.72 -19.30
C MET A 180 -12.55 -3.32 -18.15
N GLU A 181 -13.83 -3.66 -18.24
CA GLU A 181 -14.81 -3.46 -17.17
C GLU A 181 -14.67 -4.60 -16.15
N LEU A 182 -13.95 -4.34 -15.04
CA LEU A 182 -13.65 -5.35 -14.03
C LEU A 182 -14.90 -5.98 -13.41
N SER A 183 -15.98 -5.21 -13.28
CA SER A 183 -17.25 -5.70 -12.71
C SER A 183 -17.90 -6.81 -13.55
N THR A 184 -17.54 -6.92 -14.83
CA THR A 184 -18.06 -7.95 -15.75
C THR A 184 -17.14 -9.16 -15.88
N VAL A 185 -15.94 -9.11 -15.29
CA VAL A 185 -14.97 -10.22 -15.35
C VAL A 185 -15.26 -11.21 -14.20
N PRO A 186 -15.62 -12.47 -14.51
CA PRO A 186 -16.12 -13.43 -13.50
C PRO A 186 -15.16 -13.64 -12.32
N ILE A 187 -13.84 -13.67 -12.57
CA ILE A 187 -12.82 -13.94 -11.54
C ILE A 187 -12.51 -12.74 -10.65
N TYR A 188 -12.93 -11.50 -11.02
CA TYR A 188 -12.54 -10.30 -10.29
C TYR A 188 -12.96 -10.31 -8.82
N MET A 189 -14.19 -10.75 -8.54
CA MET A 189 -14.70 -10.79 -7.16
C MET A 189 -13.97 -11.81 -6.28
N ASP A 190 -13.60 -12.94 -6.84
CA ASP A 190 -12.83 -13.96 -6.10
C ASP A 190 -11.40 -13.45 -5.80
N GLU A 191 -10.75 -12.83 -6.79
CA GLU A 191 -9.45 -12.18 -6.62
C GLU A 191 -9.54 -11.04 -5.57
N PHE A 192 -10.61 -10.24 -5.60
CA PHE A 192 -10.81 -9.16 -4.62
C PHE A 192 -10.98 -9.69 -3.19
N VAL A 193 -11.80 -10.71 -3.01
CA VAL A 193 -12.01 -11.33 -1.68
C VAL A 193 -10.70 -11.92 -1.16
N GLY A 194 -9.93 -12.60 -2.02
CA GLY A 194 -8.61 -13.13 -1.67
C GLY A 194 -7.62 -12.03 -1.29
N ALA A 195 -7.67 -10.92 -2.01
CA ALA A 195 -6.81 -9.76 -1.76
C ALA A 195 -7.22 -8.91 -0.54
N CYS A 196 -8.39 -9.13 0.07
CA CYS A 196 -8.80 -8.49 1.32
C CYS A 196 -8.14 -9.10 2.57
N PHE A 197 -6.92 -9.64 2.43
CA PHE A 197 -6.05 -10.12 3.49
C PHE A 197 -4.63 -9.60 3.29
N ILE A 198 -3.81 -9.59 4.33
CA ILE A 198 -2.41 -9.18 4.26
C ILE A 198 -1.52 -10.43 4.28
N PRO A 199 -0.66 -10.65 3.28
CA PRO A 199 -0.67 -10.00 1.97
C PRO A 199 -1.82 -10.46 1.08
N HIS A 200 -2.26 -11.72 1.21
CA HIS A 200 -3.32 -12.37 0.45
C HIS A 200 -3.79 -13.66 1.15
N THR A 201 -4.96 -14.20 0.79
CA THR A 201 -5.39 -15.53 1.30
C THR A 201 -4.49 -16.65 0.78
N ASP A 202 -4.06 -16.56 -0.46
CA ASP A 202 -3.04 -17.45 -1.02
C ASP A 202 -1.65 -16.83 -0.82
N THR A 203 -0.98 -17.24 0.25
CA THR A 203 0.35 -16.74 0.60
C THR A 203 1.47 -17.26 -0.31
N SER A 204 1.22 -18.27 -1.14
CA SER A 204 2.19 -18.78 -2.10
C SER A 204 2.57 -17.76 -3.18
N MET A 205 1.70 -16.76 -3.39
CA MET A 205 1.96 -15.62 -4.28
C MET A 205 2.92 -14.58 -3.70
N PHE A 206 3.26 -14.70 -2.40
CA PHE A 206 4.10 -13.73 -1.67
C PHE A 206 5.23 -14.44 -0.90
N PRO A 207 6.11 -15.20 -1.60
CA PRO A 207 7.15 -16.01 -0.96
C PRO A 207 8.14 -15.16 -0.18
N THR A 208 8.56 -13.99 -0.70
CA THR A 208 9.55 -13.13 -0.02
C THR A 208 8.97 -12.50 1.23
N VAL A 209 7.70 -12.13 1.21
CA VAL A 209 6.98 -11.59 2.37
C VAL A 209 6.85 -12.64 3.46
N MET A 210 6.50 -13.88 3.09
CA MET A 210 6.35 -14.97 4.04
C MET A 210 7.68 -15.38 4.68
N GLU A 211 8.78 -15.29 3.93
CA GLU A 211 10.12 -15.47 4.47
C GLU A 211 10.47 -14.37 5.49
N GLU A 212 10.16 -13.11 5.21
CA GLU A 212 10.38 -12.00 6.15
C GLU A 212 9.57 -12.16 7.43
N VAL A 213 8.30 -12.57 7.33
CA VAL A 213 7.44 -12.84 8.50
C VAL A 213 7.99 -13.96 9.38
N GLN A 214 8.60 -15.01 8.79
CA GLN A 214 9.16 -16.13 9.54
C GLN A 214 10.48 -15.78 10.22
N ASN A 215 11.25 -14.83 9.71
CA ASN A 215 12.57 -14.46 10.19
C ASN A 215 12.53 -13.40 11.31
N ARG A 216 11.37 -12.87 11.69
CA ARG A 216 11.15 -11.90 12.77
C ARG A 216 10.35 -12.52 13.93
#